data_e66cf94028b064866f0fff81fac1a6d8
#
_entry.id   e66cf94028b064866f0fff81fac1a6d8
#
_cell.length_a   1.000
_cell.length_b   1.000
_cell.length_c   1.000
_cell.angle_alpha   90.00
_cell.angle_beta   90.00
_cell.angle_gamma   90.00
#
_symmetry.space_group_name_H-M   'P 1'
#
loop_
_entity.id
_entity.type
_entity.pdbx_description
1 polymer ?
#
loop_
_entity_poly.entity_id
_entity_poly.type
_entity_poly.pdbx_seq_one_letter_code
_entity_poly.pdbx_strand_id
1 'polypeptide(L)'
;MKKASTFIAVLLVMAMLLSACGGTATKETTAGTTAAPAVETTEAPAVQAETEDADQAAADAVAALIDAIYVQQRTEDTDAQCKAAKDAWDALTDDQKELVEGENADPDYFGRDTGDASLDDPRNGDEIGEKEILVVSFGTSFNGSRVEDIKGVEDALQEAFPDWSVRRAFTAQIIINHIQARDGEAIDNMEQALERAVANGVKTLVVQPTHLMHLSLIHI
;
A
#
# COMPACT_ATOMS: atom_id res chain seq x y z
N MET A 1 -10.87 0.71 35.80
CA MET A 1 -9.88 1.62 36.43
C MET A 1 -8.53 1.41 35.76
N LYS A 2 -8.04 2.46 35.05
CA LYS A 2 -6.66 2.70 34.60
C LYS A 2 -6.04 1.72 33.59
N LYS A 3 -6.09 2.05 32.31
CA LYS A 3 -4.96 1.96 31.38
C LYS A 3 -5.20 2.96 30.23
N ALA A 4 -4.98 4.21 30.51
CA ALA A 4 -4.76 5.25 29.51
C ALA A 4 -3.37 5.80 29.83
N SER A 5 -2.42 5.62 28.96
CA SER A 5 -1.21 6.46 28.83
C SER A 5 -0.05 5.71 28.18
N THR A 6 0.03 5.72 26.86
CA THR A 6 1.31 5.50 26.15
C THR A 6 1.32 6.08 24.72
N PHE A 7 0.29 6.81 24.31
CA PHE A 7 0.20 7.33 22.92
C PHE A 7 0.65 8.81 22.74
N ILE A 8 1.38 9.41 23.68
CA ILE A 8 1.74 10.85 23.62
C ILE A 8 3.23 11.11 23.30
N ALA A 9 4.04 10.10 23.07
CA ALA A 9 5.48 10.29 22.93
C ALA A 9 6.02 10.41 21.48
N VAL A 10 5.23 10.21 20.45
CA VAL A 10 5.72 10.23 19.05
C VAL A 10 5.41 11.55 18.31
N LEU A 11 4.62 12.44 18.85
CA LEU A 11 4.16 13.65 18.14
C LEU A 11 4.98 14.93 18.45
N LEU A 12 6.17 14.84 19.01
CA LEU A 12 6.92 16.01 19.52
C LEU A 12 8.30 16.20 18.91
N VAL A 13 8.65 15.54 17.80
CA VAL A 13 9.94 15.71 17.13
C VAL A 13 9.86 16.50 15.81
N MET A 14 8.68 16.85 15.33
CA MET A 14 8.50 17.49 14.01
C MET A 14 8.24 19.01 14.04
N ALA A 15 8.60 19.71 15.11
CA ALA A 15 8.31 21.16 15.25
C ALA A 15 9.49 22.01 15.68
N MET A 16 10.71 21.80 15.18
CA MET A 16 11.82 22.71 15.42
C MET A 16 12.79 22.84 14.24
N LEU A 17 12.37 23.38 13.12
CA LEU A 17 13.32 23.96 12.12
C LEU A 17 12.60 25.03 11.28
N LEU A 18 12.24 26.14 11.89
CA LEU A 18 11.89 27.36 11.17
C LEU A 18 12.11 28.55 12.10
N SER A 19 13.33 29.10 12.11
CA SER A 19 13.53 30.51 12.39
C SER A 19 15.02 30.91 12.27
N ALA A 20 15.36 31.62 11.25
CA ALA A 20 16.18 32.83 11.32
C ALA A 20 16.55 33.35 9.93
N CYS A 21 15.75 34.31 9.48
CA CYS A 21 16.22 35.22 8.45
C CYS A 21 15.86 36.64 8.93
N GLY A 22 16.78 37.51 9.07
CA GLY A 22 16.56 38.91 9.45
C GLY A 22 17.79 39.75 9.33
N GLY A 23 17.94 40.43 8.24
CA GLY A 23 18.02 41.84 8.01
C GLY A 23 19.41 42.47 8.24
N THR A 24 19.91 43.32 7.52
CA THR A 24 19.61 44.60 6.95
C THR A 24 20.87 45.21 6.31
N ALA A 25 20.64 46.01 5.28
CA ALA A 25 21.58 46.72 4.41
C ALA A 25 22.40 47.84 5.11
N THR A 26 23.52 48.20 4.52
CA THR A 26 23.85 49.54 3.99
C THR A 26 25.23 49.55 3.33
N LYS A 27 25.34 49.90 2.07
CA LYS A 27 25.93 51.02 1.30
C LYS A 27 27.41 51.40 1.60
N GLU A 28 28.26 51.36 0.68
CA GLU A 28 28.79 52.24 -0.35
C GLU A 28 30.28 52.01 -0.66
N THR A 29 30.63 51.88 -1.94
CA THR A 29 31.60 52.56 -2.81
C THR A 29 33.10 52.34 -2.65
N THR A 30 33.76 51.86 -3.61
CA THR A 30 34.72 52.36 -4.61
C THR A 30 35.76 51.35 -5.04
N ALA A 31 35.84 51.20 -6.35
CA ALA A 31 36.89 50.83 -7.30
C ALA A 31 38.28 50.33 -6.81
N GLY A 32 38.70 49.22 -7.44
CA GLY A 32 40.11 48.77 -7.45
C GLY A 32 40.23 47.44 -8.21
N THR A 33 40.63 47.56 -9.48
CA THR A 33 41.02 46.48 -10.39
C THR A 33 42.17 45.67 -9.83
N THR A 34 42.00 44.32 -9.72
CA THR A 34 43.11 43.35 -9.99
C THR A 34 42.49 41.96 -10.10
N ALA A 35 42.71 41.29 -11.23
CA ALA A 35 42.34 39.93 -11.50
C ALA A 35 43.07 38.95 -10.54
N ALA A 36 42.32 38.05 -9.92
CA ALA A 36 42.85 36.87 -9.27
C ALA A 36 41.92 35.67 -9.58
N PRO A 37 42.42 34.44 -9.61
CA PRO A 37 41.84 33.33 -10.35
C PRO A 37 40.58 32.81 -9.72
N ALA A 38 39.69 32.26 -10.56
CA ALA A 38 38.51 31.52 -10.18
C ALA A 38 38.88 30.43 -9.16
N VAL A 39 38.38 30.60 -7.94
CA VAL A 39 38.28 29.48 -6.98
C VAL A 39 37.04 28.70 -7.40
N GLU A 40 37.27 27.56 -8.02
CA GLU A 40 36.25 26.52 -8.09
C GLU A 40 35.84 26.20 -6.65
N THR A 41 34.65 26.61 -6.27
CA THR A 41 34.03 26.17 -5.01
C THR A 41 33.64 24.71 -5.20
N THR A 42 34.55 23.83 -4.83
CA THR A 42 34.23 22.41 -4.64
C THR A 42 33.25 22.37 -3.49
N GLU A 43 31.96 22.15 -3.79
CA GLU A 43 30.97 21.83 -2.77
C GLU A 43 31.45 20.61 -2.00
N ALA A 44 31.38 20.67 -0.68
CA ALA A 44 32.05 19.75 0.21
C ALA A 44 31.34 18.38 0.21
N PRO A 45 32.07 17.25 0.24
CA PRO A 45 31.54 15.90 0.26
C PRO A 45 30.70 15.56 1.50
N ALA A 46 30.67 16.41 2.52
CA ALA A 46 29.90 16.19 3.75
C ALA A 46 28.38 16.39 3.57
N VAL A 47 27.92 17.30 2.70
CA VAL A 47 26.50 17.58 2.51
C VAL A 47 25.83 16.45 1.69
N GLN A 48 26.54 15.84 0.76
CA GLN A 48 26.04 14.71 -0.02
C GLN A 48 25.89 13.44 0.84
N ALA A 49 26.86 13.17 1.72
CA ALA A 49 26.78 12.01 2.61
C ALA A 49 25.62 12.10 3.62
N GLU A 50 25.29 13.29 4.15
CA GLU A 50 24.16 13.47 5.06
C GLU A 50 22.80 13.32 4.35
N THR A 51 22.72 13.67 3.06
CA THR A 51 21.49 13.47 2.27
C THR A 51 21.30 12.01 1.87
N GLU A 52 22.36 11.31 1.46
CA GLU A 52 22.31 9.88 1.12
C GLU A 52 21.91 9.03 2.34
N ASP A 53 22.44 9.33 3.54
CA ASP A 53 22.04 8.63 4.78
C ASP A 53 20.58 8.90 5.14
N ALA A 54 20.04 10.10 4.87
CA ALA A 54 18.65 10.44 5.13
C ALA A 54 17.69 9.76 4.14
N ASP A 55 18.07 9.67 2.88
CA ASP A 55 17.28 9.00 1.83
C ASP A 55 17.22 7.49 2.08
N GLN A 56 18.33 6.87 2.46
CA GLN A 56 18.37 5.47 2.85
C GLN A 56 17.50 5.22 4.09
N ALA A 57 17.57 6.06 5.11
CA ALA A 57 16.76 5.91 6.31
C ALA A 57 15.24 6.03 6.02
N ALA A 58 14.86 6.88 5.06
CA ALA A 58 13.47 6.98 4.62
C ALA A 58 13.00 5.71 3.88
N ALA A 59 13.84 5.17 3.00
CA ALA A 59 13.59 3.93 2.28
C ALA A 59 13.50 2.72 3.23
N ASP A 60 14.43 2.61 4.20
CA ASP A 60 14.42 1.54 5.21
C ASP A 60 13.15 1.55 6.07
N ALA A 61 12.66 2.75 6.42
CA ALA A 61 11.42 2.89 7.16
C ALA A 61 10.20 2.38 6.37
N VAL A 62 10.16 2.62 5.06
CA VAL A 62 9.10 2.12 4.17
C VAL A 62 9.24 0.61 3.97
N ALA A 63 10.46 0.10 3.77
CA ALA A 63 10.71 -1.33 3.67
C ALA A 63 10.17 -2.08 4.89
N ALA A 64 10.41 -1.56 6.10
CA ALA A 64 9.90 -2.16 7.33
C ALA A 64 8.36 -2.18 7.40
N LEU A 65 7.68 -1.17 6.88
CA LEU A 65 6.21 -1.15 6.81
C LEU A 65 5.67 -2.17 5.78
N ILE A 66 6.34 -2.32 4.64
CA ILE A 66 6.00 -3.33 3.63
C ILE A 66 6.21 -4.74 4.19
N ASP A 67 7.35 -5.01 4.84
CA ASP A 67 7.62 -6.31 5.46
C ASP A 67 6.58 -6.66 6.53
N ALA A 68 6.08 -5.67 7.28
CA ALA A 68 5.06 -5.88 8.31
C ALA A 68 3.69 -6.33 7.75
N ILE A 69 3.35 -5.97 6.50
CA ILE A 69 2.11 -6.40 5.85
C ILE A 69 2.27 -7.68 5.01
N TYR A 70 3.48 -8.21 4.89
CA TYR A 70 3.75 -9.47 4.18
C TYR A 70 3.45 -10.67 5.06
N VAL A 71 2.18 -10.80 5.47
CA VAL A 71 1.70 -11.80 6.43
C VAL A 71 0.47 -12.53 5.92
N GLN A 72 0.30 -13.79 6.35
CA GLN A 72 -0.83 -14.65 5.93
C GLN A 72 -2.07 -14.50 6.81
N GLN A 73 -1.97 -13.81 7.94
CA GLN A 73 -3.07 -13.63 8.87
C GLN A 73 -3.50 -12.16 8.92
N ARG A 74 -4.81 -11.95 8.80
CA ARG A 74 -5.41 -10.64 9.05
C ARG A 74 -5.58 -10.42 10.54
N THR A 75 -5.34 -9.19 10.99
CA THR A 75 -5.58 -8.70 12.35
C THR A 75 -6.44 -7.45 12.29
N GLU A 76 -6.88 -6.95 13.44
CA GLU A 76 -7.62 -5.69 13.54
C GLU A 76 -6.81 -4.48 13.04
N ASP A 77 -5.47 -4.57 13.06
CA ASP A 77 -4.57 -3.49 12.64
C ASP A 77 -4.22 -3.55 11.14
N THR A 78 -4.58 -4.60 10.42
CA THR A 78 -4.13 -4.84 9.04
C THR A 78 -4.46 -3.68 8.10
N ASP A 79 -5.69 -3.14 8.16
CA ASP A 79 -6.08 -2.04 7.28
C ASP A 79 -5.27 -0.76 7.56
N ALA A 80 -5.01 -0.49 8.84
CA ALA A 80 -4.19 0.64 9.25
C ALA A 80 -2.73 0.47 8.82
N GLN A 81 -2.20 -0.76 8.89
CA GLN A 81 -0.84 -1.08 8.45
C GLN A 81 -0.70 -0.95 6.92
N CYS A 82 -1.66 -1.47 6.14
CA CYS A 82 -1.67 -1.31 4.68
C CYS A 82 -1.73 0.17 4.28
N LYS A 83 -2.59 0.94 4.95
CA LYS A 83 -2.66 2.39 4.71
C LYS A 83 -1.35 3.10 5.07
N ALA A 84 -0.72 2.75 6.19
CA ALA A 84 0.55 3.35 6.60
C ALA A 84 1.67 3.05 5.61
N ALA A 85 1.75 1.82 5.09
CA ALA A 85 2.71 1.44 4.06
C ALA A 85 2.48 2.25 2.77
N LYS A 86 1.22 2.39 2.34
CA LYS A 86 0.87 3.20 1.17
C LYS A 86 1.26 4.67 1.35
N ASP A 87 0.82 5.29 2.43
CA ASP A 87 1.07 6.71 2.70
C ASP A 87 2.59 6.99 2.76
N ALA A 88 3.36 6.08 3.34
CA ALA A 88 4.81 6.21 3.44
C ALA A 88 5.51 6.03 2.08
N TRP A 89 5.09 5.06 1.27
CA TRP A 89 5.59 4.87 -0.09
C TRP A 89 5.28 6.08 -0.98
N ASP A 90 4.05 6.60 -0.92
CA ASP A 90 3.63 7.74 -1.73
C ASP A 90 4.38 9.03 -1.35
N ALA A 91 4.93 9.11 -0.14
CA ALA A 91 5.72 10.24 0.33
C ALA A 91 7.18 10.21 -0.13
N LEU A 92 7.69 9.05 -0.60
CA LEU A 92 9.06 8.93 -1.10
C LEU A 92 9.21 9.61 -2.46
N THR A 93 10.40 10.18 -2.69
CA THR A 93 10.84 10.57 -4.05
C THR A 93 11.12 9.33 -4.90
N ASP A 94 11.22 9.49 -6.21
CA ASP A 94 11.52 8.37 -7.10
C ASP A 94 12.90 7.78 -6.80
N ASP A 95 13.90 8.61 -6.49
CA ASP A 95 15.25 8.15 -6.10
C ASP A 95 15.22 7.35 -4.78
N GLN A 96 14.39 7.76 -3.80
CA GLN A 96 14.22 7.03 -2.53
C GLN A 96 13.50 5.69 -2.72
N LYS A 97 12.55 5.60 -3.66
CA LYS A 97 11.85 4.35 -3.97
C LYS A 97 12.80 3.28 -4.50
N GLU A 98 13.80 3.68 -5.28
CA GLU A 98 14.84 2.77 -5.79
C GLU A 98 15.75 2.20 -4.69
N LEU A 99 15.77 2.83 -3.49
CA LEU A 99 16.54 2.40 -2.34
C LEU A 99 15.76 1.46 -1.41
N VAL A 100 14.47 1.23 -1.65
CA VAL A 100 13.65 0.39 -0.79
C VAL A 100 14.10 -1.07 -0.92
N GLU A 101 14.67 -1.62 0.15
CA GLU A 101 15.14 -3.00 0.22
C GLU A 101 14.87 -3.58 1.62
N GLY A 102 14.04 -4.62 1.70
CA GLY A 102 13.66 -5.32 2.92
C GLY A 102 13.73 -6.84 2.74
N GLU A 103 13.13 -7.58 3.65
CA GLU A 103 13.03 -9.05 3.53
C GLU A 103 12.11 -9.43 2.35
N ASN A 104 11.02 -8.69 2.18
CA ASN A 104 10.00 -8.90 1.14
C ASN A 104 9.76 -7.63 0.32
N ALA A 105 10.23 -6.48 0.79
CA ALA A 105 10.12 -5.20 0.11
C ALA A 105 11.23 -5.04 -0.93
N ASP A 106 10.87 -4.60 -2.11
CA ASP A 106 11.78 -4.19 -3.19
C ASP A 106 11.16 -3.02 -3.97
N PRO A 107 11.92 -2.31 -4.84
CA PRO A 107 11.40 -1.19 -5.63
C PRO A 107 10.19 -1.56 -6.51
N ASP A 108 10.12 -2.81 -6.95
CA ASP A 108 9.03 -3.33 -7.78
C ASP A 108 7.77 -3.67 -6.98
N TYR A 109 7.84 -3.74 -5.66
CA TYR A 109 6.71 -4.19 -4.83
C TYR A 109 5.45 -3.34 -5.06
N PHE A 110 5.58 -2.01 -5.04
CA PHE A 110 4.51 -1.08 -5.40
C PHE A 110 4.73 -0.38 -6.74
N GLY A 111 5.97 -0.23 -7.18
CA GLY A 111 6.36 0.53 -8.37
C GLY A 111 6.12 -0.19 -9.70
N ARG A 112 5.92 -1.52 -9.69
CA ARG A 112 5.70 -2.30 -10.92
C ARG A 112 4.37 -1.94 -11.58
N ASP A 113 4.40 -1.67 -12.88
CA ASP A 113 3.18 -1.58 -13.69
C ASP A 113 2.53 -2.96 -13.80
N THR A 114 1.33 -3.10 -13.26
CA THR A 114 0.53 -4.34 -13.25
C THR A 114 -0.81 -4.18 -13.96
N GLY A 115 -1.03 -3.03 -14.61
CA GLY A 115 -2.28 -2.67 -15.26
C GLY A 115 -3.15 -1.71 -14.44
N ASP A 116 -4.31 -1.37 -14.96
CA ASP A 116 -5.23 -0.39 -14.38
C ASP A 116 -6.18 -1.03 -13.36
N ALA A 117 -5.97 -0.71 -12.09
CA ALA A 117 -6.80 -1.20 -10.98
C ALA A 117 -8.27 -0.74 -11.08
N SER A 118 -8.53 0.44 -11.71
CA SER A 118 -9.88 0.99 -11.81
C SER A 118 -10.83 0.19 -12.71
N LEU A 119 -10.30 -0.75 -13.49
CA LEU A 119 -11.07 -1.64 -14.34
C LEU A 119 -11.57 -2.90 -13.59
N ASP A 120 -11.07 -3.14 -12.38
CA ASP A 120 -11.52 -4.24 -11.54
C ASP A 120 -12.77 -3.85 -10.72
N ASP A 121 -13.45 -4.86 -10.22
CA ASP A 121 -14.55 -4.75 -9.27
C ASP A 121 -14.27 -5.71 -8.11
N PRO A 122 -14.04 -5.24 -6.88
CA PRO A 122 -13.75 -6.10 -5.74
C PRO A 122 -14.92 -7.01 -5.35
N ARG A 123 -16.11 -6.77 -5.89
CA ARG A 123 -17.35 -7.54 -5.67
C ARG A 123 -17.64 -7.80 -4.19
N ASN A 124 -17.42 -6.80 -3.35
CA ASN A 124 -17.64 -6.83 -1.91
C ASN A 124 -18.66 -5.79 -1.42
N GLY A 125 -19.50 -5.25 -2.33
CA GLY A 125 -20.60 -4.34 -1.98
C GLY A 125 -21.63 -5.01 -1.07
N ASP A 126 -22.44 -4.24 -0.38
CA ASP A 126 -23.58 -4.69 0.42
C ASP A 126 -24.89 -4.63 -0.38
N GLU A 127 -26.02 -4.89 0.28
CA GLU A 127 -27.37 -4.88 -0.34
C GLU A 127 -27.55 -5.93 -1.44
N ILE A 128 -26.96 -7.09 -1.22
CA ILE A 128 -27.09 -8.25 -2.11
C ILE A 128 -28.37 -9.03 -1.80
N GLY A 129 -28.86 -9.84 -2.76
CA GLY A 129 -30.05 -10.65 -2.60
C GLY A 129 -29.86 -11.84 -1.64
N GLU A 130 -30.88 -12.66 -1.51
CA GLU A 130 -30.86 -13.83 -0.62
C GLU A 130 -30.02 -15.01 -1.14
N LYS A 131 -29.50 -14.92 -2.38
CA LYS A 131 -28.71 -15.97 -3.04
C LYS A 131 -27.38 -15.42 -3.47
N GLU A 132 -26.31 -16.09 -3.09
CA GLU A 132 -24.94 -15.66 -3.39
C GLU A 132 -24.11 -16.80 -3.98
N ILE A 133 -23.31 -16.49 -4.99
CA ILE A 133 -22.20 -17.30 -5.47
C ILE A 133 -20.90 -16.60 -5.02
N LEU A 134 -20.23 -17.19 -4.05
CA LEU A 134 -18.92 -16.72 -3.59
C LEU A 134 -17.83 -17.39 -4.42
N VAL A 135 -17.18 -16.63 -5.30
CA VAL A 135 -16.04 -17.08 -6.09
C VAL A 135 -14.78 -16.93 -5.26
N VAL A 136 -14.11 -18.06 -5.02
CA VAL A 136 -12.92 -18.11 -4.15
C VAL A 136 -11.69 -18.40 -4.97
N SER A 137 -10.78 -17.44 -5.02
CA SER A 137 -9.51 -17.50 -5.74
C SER A 137 -8.33 -17.43 -4.76
N PHE A 138 -7.16 -17.92 -5.19
CA PHE A 138 -5.91 -17.60 -4.48
C PHE A 138 -5.66 -16.09 -4.48
N GLY A 139 -5.97 -15.44 -5.59
CA GLY A 139 -5.77 -14.04 -5.83
C GLY A 139 -4.51 -13.75 -6.66
N THR A 140 -4.43 -12.53 -7.13
CA THR A 140 -3.24 -11.97 -7.79
C THR A 140 -3.16 -10.47 -7.54
N SER A 141 -1.95 -9.97 -7.31
CA SER A 141 -1.68 -8.53 -7.20
C SER A 141 -1.52 -7.85 -8.58
N PHE A 142 -1.48 -8.61 -9.66
CA PHE A 142 -1.43 -8.08 -11.03
C PHE A 142 -2.83 -7.62 -11.46
N ASN A 143 -3.00 -6.31 -11.68
CA ASN A 143 -4.28 -5.71 -12.03
C ASN A 143 -4.84 -6.25 -13.35
N GLY A 144 -4.00 -6.40 -14.39
CA GLY A 144 -4.41 -6.99 -15.65
C GLY A 144 -4.98 -8.40 -15.50
N SER A 145 -4.29 -9.27 -14.74
CA SER A 145 -4.78 -10.64 -14.49
C SER A 145 -6.05 -10.67 -13.64
N ARG A 146 -6.22 -9.73 -12.71
CA ARG A 146 -7.49 -9.65 -11.96
C ARG A 146 -8.66 -9.32 -12.88
N VAL A 147 -8.47 -8.36 -13.78
CA VAL A 147 -9.51 -7.91 -14.73
C VAL A 147 -9.79 -8.96 -15.79
N GLU A 148 -8.77 -9.55 -16.41
CA GLU A 148 -8.93 -10.46 -17.53
C GLU A 148 -9.34 -11.87 -17.10
N ASP A 149 -8.68 -12.40 -16.04
CA ASP A 149 -8.87 -13.80 -15.65
C ASP A 149 -9.92 -13.93 -14.54
N ILE A 150 -9.74 -13.26 -13.40
CA ILE A 150 -10.62 -13.46 -12.22
C ILE A 150 -11.98 -12.82 -12.47
N LYS A 151 -12.02 -11.55 -12.81
CA LYS A 151 -13.25 -10.84 -13.12
C LYS A 151 -13.97 -11.47 -14.32
N GLY A 152 -13.24 -11.96 -15.32
CA GLY A 152 -13.82 -12.65 -16.46
C GLY A 152 -14.63 -13.89 -16.05
N VAL A 153 -14.14 -14.70 -15.11
CA VAL A 153 -14.87 -15.84 -14.55
C VAL A 153 -16.11 -15.38 -13.76
N GLU A 154 -15.94 -14.34 -12.95
CA GLU A 154 -17.04 -13.78 -12.14
C GLU A 154 -18.15 -13.18 -13.00
N ASP A 155 -17.77 -12.45 -14.07
CA ASP A 155 -18.73 -11.88 -15.02
C ASP A 155 -19.52 -12.98 -15.75
N ALA A 156 -18.84 -14.05 -16.16
CA ALA A 156 -19.51 -15.19 -16.79
C ALA A 156 -20.50 -15.90 -15.85
N LEU A 157 -20.15 -16.00 -14.57
CA LEU A 157 -21.07 -16.53 -13.56
C LEU A 157 -22.25 -15.58 -13.33
N GLN A 158 -22.02 -14.28 -13.26
CA GLN A 158 -23.09 -13.29 -13.11
C GLN A 158 -24.04 -13.30 -14.31
N GLU A 159 -23.52 -13.47 -15.53
CA GLU A 159 -24.34 -13.60 -16.74
C GLU A 159 -25.18 -14.90 -16.72
N ALA A 160 -24.58 -16.02 -16.30
CA ALA A 160 -25.25 -17.31 -16.25
C ALA A 160 -26.29 -17.39 -15.12
N PHE A 161 -26.11 -16.65 -14.04
CA PHE A 161 -26.96 -16.64 -12.85
C PHE A 161 -27.42 -15.23 -12.47
N PRO A 162 -28.25 -14.56 -13.30
CA PRO A 162 -28.60 -13.15 -13.10
C PRO A 162 -29.39 -12.87 -11.80
N ASP A 163 -30.05 -13.89 -11.24
CA ASP A 163 -30.80 -13.81 -9.97
C ASP A 163 -29.94 -14.05 -8.72
N TRP A 164 -28.64 -14.23 -8.90
CA TRP A 164 -27.67 -14.45 -7.82
C TRP A 164 -26.70 -13.28 -7.76
N SER A 165 -26.25 -12.95 -6.56
CA SER A 165 -25.13 -12.02 -6.39
C SER A 165 -23.82 -12.78 -6.51
N VAL A 166 -22.97 -12.42 -7.45
CA VAL A 166 -21.63 -12.99 -7.56
C VAL A 166 -20.66 -12.14 -6.77
N ARG A 167 -19.97 -12.78 -5.82
CA ARG A 167 -19.05 -12.12 -4.87
C ARG A 167 -17.68 -12.75 -4.98
N ARG A 168 -16.67 -12.01 -4.51
CA ARG A 168 -15.26 -12.42 -4.53
C ARG A 168 -14.72 -12.65 -3.13
N ALA A 169 -13.86 -13.65 -2.97
CA ALA A 169 -12.93 -13.75 -1.85
C ALA A 169 -11.57 -14.25 -2.33
N PHE A 170 -10.50 -13.73 -1.73
CA PHE A 170 -9.15 -14.27 -1.92
C PHE A 170 -8.71 -15.06 -0.70
N THR A 171 -7.85 -16.07 -0.91
CA THR A 171 -7.31 -16.89 0.17
C THR A 171 -5.89 -16.49 0.60
N ALA A 172 -5.15 -15.76 -0.25
CA ALA A 172 -3.82 -15.30 0.07
C ALA A 172 -3.85 -13.90 0.69
N GLN A 173 -3.76 -13.82 2.02
CA GLN A 173 -3.80 -12.54 2.73
C GLN A 173 -2.67 -11.59 2.30
N ILE A 174 -1.49 -12.10 2.00
CA ILE A 174 -0.38 -11.30 1.46
C ILE A 174 -0.80 -10.54 0.20
N ILE A 175 -1.51 -11.20 -0.72
CA ILE A 175 -1.99 -10.58 -1.96
C ILE A 175 -3.04 -9.52 -1.65
N ILE A 176 -3.96 -9.79 -0.74
CA ILE A 176 -4.97 -8.81 -0.29
C ILE A 176 -4.29 -7.56 0.27
N ASN A 177 -3.33 -7.75 1.18
CA ASN A 177 -2.59 -6.66 1.79
C ASN A 177 -1.81 -5.83 0.75
N HIS A 178 -1.18 -6.50 -0.22
CA HIS A 178 -0.46 -5.83 -1.29
C HIS A 178 -1.38 -4.95 -2.14
N ILE A 179 -2.54 -5.48 -2.57
CA ILE A 179 -3.53 -4.72 -3.34
C ILE A 179 -4.02 -3.52 -2.54
N GLN A 180 -4.38 -3.73 -1.27
CA GLN A 180 -4.86 -2.67 -0.41
C GLN A 180 -3.80 -1.58 -0.17
N ALA A 181 -2.55 -1.97 0.05
CA ALA A 181 -1.46 -1.03 0.28
C ALA A 181 -1.03 -0.29 -0.99
N ARG A 182 -1.06 -0.93 -2.16
CA ARG A 182 -0.69 -0.28 -3.43
C ARG A 182 -1.84 0.53 -4.02
N ASP A 183 -3.00 -0.10 -4.19
CA ASP A 183 -4.13 0.46 -4.95
C ASP A 183 -5.20 1.12 -4.05
N GLY A 184 -5.15 0.85 -2.73
CA GLY A 184 -6.19 1.28 -1.78
C GLY A 184 -7.48 0.48 -1.90
N GLU A 185 -7.49 -0.61 -2.67
CA GLU A 185 -8.65 -1.44 -2.92
C GLU A 185 -8.76 -2.56 -1.86
N ALA A 186 -9.90 -2.64 -1.19
CA ALA A 186 -10.16 -3.69 -0.21
C ALA A 186 -10.79 -4.90 -0.89
N ILE A 187 -10.15 -6.06 -0.78
CA ILE A 187 -10.68 -7.35 -1.22
C ILE A 187 -10.96 -8.20 0.01
N ASP A 188 -12.14 -8.81 0.07
CA ASP A 188 -12.50 -9.67 1.20
C ASP A 188 -11.65 -10.96 1.18
N ASN A 189 -11.19 -11.38 2.36
CA ASN A 189 -10.76 -12.75 2.57
C ASN A 189 -11.99 -13.65 2.84
N MET A 190 -11.76 -14.95 3.05
CA MET A 190 -12.87 -15.90 3.27
C MET A 190 -13.73 -15.55 4.49
N GLU A 191 -13.11 -15.13 5.59
CA GLU A 191 -13.82 -14.78 6.82
C GLU A 191 -14.69 -13.53 6.61
N GLN A 192 -14.11 -12.47 6.04
CA GLN A 192 -14.81 -11.23 5.74
C GLN A 192 -15.99 -11.46 4.77
N ALA A 193 -15.77 -12.26 3.71
CA ALA A 193 -16.82 -12.57 2.74
C ALA A 193 -17.99 -13.35 3.37
N LEU A 194 -17.69 -14.32 4.25
CA LEU A 194 -18.73 -15.07 4.97
C LEU A 194 -19.47 -14.20 6.00
N GLU A 195 -18.76 -13.35 6.74
CA GLU A 195 -19.39 -12.39 7.66
C GLU A 195 -20.30 -11.41 6.91
N ARG A 196 -19.85 -10.93 5.75
CA ARG A 196 -20.65 -10.07 4.88
C ARG A 196 -21.90 -10.77 4.36
N ALA A 197 -21.79 -12.04 3.93
CA ALA A 197 -22.95 -12.84 3.51
C ALA A 197 -23.98 -12.97 4.64
N VAL A 198 -23.52 -13.22 5.88
CA VAL A 198 -24.40 -13.28 7.06
C VAL A 198 -25.03 -11.92 7.34
N ALA A 199 -24.25 -10.84 7.33
CA ALA A 199 -24.74 -9.48 7.58
C ALA A 199 -25.79 -9.04 6.55
N ASN A 200 -25.65 -9.46 5.29
CA ASN A 200 -26.61 -9.19 4.21
C ASN A 200 -27.83 -10.12 4.21
N GLY A 201 -27.88 -11.09 5.10
CA GLY A 201 -29.03 -11.99 5.22
C GLY A 201 -29.14 -13.03 4.10
N VAL A 202 -28.02 -13.43 3.51
CA VAL A 202 -27.94 -14.48 2.48
C VAL A 202 -28.49 -15.79 3.04
N LYS A 203 -29.44 -16.40 2.32
CA LYS A 203 -30.08 -17.67 2.70
C LYS A 203 -29.51 -18.86 1.96
N THR A 204 -28.97 -18.63 0.77
CA THR A 204 -28.36 -19.68 -0.03
C THR A 204 -27.01 -19.19 -0.53
N LEU A 205 -25.95 -19.85 -0.07
CA LEU A 205 -24.58 -19.57 -0.46
C LEU A 205 -24.02 -20.75 -1.24
N VAL A 206 -23.50 -20.51 -2.42
CA VAL A 206 -22.71 -21.45 -3.20
C VAL A 206 -21.27 -20.95 -3.23
N VAL A 207 -20.34 -21.76 -2.74
CA VAL A 207 -18.90 -21.45 -2.81
C VAL A 207 -18.32 -22.11 -4.06
N GLN A 208 -17.80 -21.29 -4.98
CA GLN A 208 -17.17 -21.72 -6.22
C GLN A 208 -15.66 -21.47 -6.17
N PRO A 209 -14.86 -22.46 -5.80
CA PRO A 209 -13.39 -22.31 -5.88
C PRO A 209 -12.92 -22.34 -7.34
N THR A 210 -11.92 -21.52 -7.64
CA THR A 210 -11.25 -21.49 -8.94
C THR A 210 -9.95 -22.29 -8.95
N HIS A 211 -9.53 -22.84 -7.80
CA HIS A 211 -8.33 -23.65 -7.67
C HIS A 211 -8.55 -25.07 -8.22
N LEU A 212 -7.59 -25.55 -8.99
CA LEU A 212 -7.55 -26.94 -9.45
C LEU A 212 -6.68 -27.85 -8.57
N MET A 213 -5.96 -27.27 -7.61
CA MET A 213 -5.04 -27.97 -6.73
C MET A 213 -5.43 -27.79 -5.26
N HIS A 214 -4.97 -28.72 -4.40
CA HIS A 214 -5.10 -28.61 -2.96
C HIS A 214 -4.14 -27.52 -2.44
N LEU A 215 -4.62 -26.28 -2.42
CA LEU A 215 -3.93 -25.15 -1.84
C LEU A 215 -4.52 -24.79 -0.46
N SER A 216 -4.40 -23.54 -0.06
CA SER A 216 -4.79 -23.03 1.26
C SER A 216 -6.26 -23.24 1.67
N LEU A 217 -7.15 -23.64 0.76
CA LEU A 217 -8.55 -23.95 1.07
C LEU A 217 -8.74 -25.18 1.97
N ILE A 218 -7.73 -26.05 2.10
CA ILE A 218 -7.80 -27.26 2.94
C ILE A 218 -7.80 -26.93 4.44
N HIS A 219 -7.31 -25.74 4.82
CA HIS A 219 -7.18 -25.32 6.21
C HIS A 219 -8.37 -24.49 6.71
N ILE A 220 -9.40 -24.32 5.91
CA ILE A 220 -10.66 -23.71 6.25
C ILE A 220 -11.65 -24.79 6.69
#